data_f6d34115ee8c847ef041d16a77c6ad18
#
_entry.id   f6d34115ee8c847ef041d16a77c6ad18
#
_cell.length_a   1.000
_cell.length_b   1.000
_cell.length_c   1.000
_cell.angle_alpha   90.00
_cell.angle_beta   90.00
_cell.angle_gamma   90.00
#
_symmetry.space_group_name_H-M   'P 1'
#
loop_
_entity.id
_entity.type
_entity.pdbx_description
1 polymer ?
#
loop_
_entity_poly.entity_id
_entity_poly.type
_entity_poly.pdbx_seq_one_letter_code
_entity_poly.pdbx_strand_id
1 'polypeptide(L)'
;MKTIFDFVKPTRYRYVHICKECDQPSFSNESSSEEVCIRCGGNAHHVTPYYNPSEDYGLDVDYYAITMMYALWKEGLHQTQVVFDDFYRKAPFVRGVGEFSTELGGYVAFGGLGHLIDTIQNLYFNESDIRYLREQSEGFDEAFLDDLRSLRFSGDLHAVEEGNLVFPNTPLIRIEAPVWECIWIEAMLLNIVNAESLVLTKGARIKTIAGEDGLLEMGKRRAQGRDASVYGAKMAYIAGFDATSNVKAGKKFSMPITGTQAHVFIMFHPSELEAFLAYADVFPQKTIPLLDTTDTLGSGLPHAIETAHRLKEKGYEMTAVRLDSGDLATYRKKYRKRLDEEGLEHVKIAATNDLDEYTIASLKQQGAKVDIWGVGTKFITAYDNPALGGVHKIVARRPLDSEIESGSYQKEDWVALIKISESIEKILNPGRKKVYRLFGDDGMAKGDYVCLDHETLDGKNEILLKHPRNPLKAKRIRDFKAVELLKPIFENGELVYDVPSLKEVRDYHAYQKQSFWEEYLRLEVPEVYPVSLSDDLTDMKNQLIHEKREG
;
A
#
# COMPACT_ATOMS: atom_id res chain seq x y z
N MET A 1 -26.85 5.98 26.07
CA MET A 1 -27.71 5.60 24.92
C MET A 1 -26.81 4.87 23.93
N LYS A 2 -26.93 3.54 23.81
CA LYS A 2 -26.25 2.81 22.75
C LYS A 2 -26.87 3.23 21.43
N THR A 3 -26.11 3.71 20.49
CA THR A 3 -26.58 4.08 19.16
C THR A 3 -26.93 2.81 18.37
N ILE A 4 -27.83 2.93 17.40
CA ILE A 4 -28.21 1.82 16.49
C ILE A 4 -26.99 1.16 15.85
N PHE A 5 -25.90 1.89 15.66
CA PHE A 5 -24.63 1.39 15.13
C PHE A 5 -23.86 0.44 16.05
N ASP A 6 -24.21 0.35 17.34
CA ASP A 6 -23.59 -0.58 18.28
C ASP A 6 -24.11 -2.02 18.16
N PHE A 7 -25.19 -2.23 17.39
CA PHE A 7 -25.87 -3.53 17.27
C PHE A 7 -25.80 -4.17 15.88
N VAL A 8 -25.29 -3.47 14.88
CA VAL A 8 -25.26 -3.95 13.50
C VAL A 8 -23.83 -4.23 13.10
N LYS A 9 -23.48 -5.51 12.97
CA LYS A 9 -22.32 -5.88 12.13
C LYS A 9 -22.72 -5.48 10.70
N PRO A 10 -21.99 -4.57 10.03
CA PRO A 10 -22.38 -3.99 8.74
C PRO A 10 -22.60 -5.00 7.61
N THR A 11 -22.15 -6.23 7.79
CA THR A 11 -21.99 -7.26 6.76
C THR A 11 -23.23 -8.09 6.44
N ARG A 12 -24.44 -7.74 6.93
CA ARG A 12 -25.59 -8.64 6.80
C ARG A 12 -26.84 -8.10 6.11
N TYR A 13 -26.96 -6.80 5.85
CA TYR A 13 -28.22 -6.25 5.35
C TYR A 13 -28.01 -5.42 4.09
N ARG A 14 -28.84 -5.70 3.05
CA ARG A 14 -28.77 -5.04 1.73
C ARG A 14 -29.64 -3.80 1.61
N TYR A 15 -30.65 -3.67 2.48
CA TYR A 15 -31.63 -2.59 2.42
C TYR A 15 -31.88 -1.97 3.78
N VAL A 16 -32.09 -0.67 3.76
CA VAL A 16 -32.58 0.09 4.92
C VAL A 16 -34.04 0.46 4.67
N HIS A 17 -34.91 0.03 5.56
CA HIS A 17 -36.32 0.37 5.57
C HIS A 17 -36.56 1.45 6.63
N ILE A 18 -37.06 2.60 6.23
CA ILE A 18 -37.42 3.67 7.18
C ILE A 18 -38.92 3.62 7.41
N CYS A 19 -39.32 3.43 8.64
CA CYS A 19 -40.71 3.41 9.00
C CYS A 19 -41.32 4.80 8.91
N LYS A 20 -42.43 4.97 8.18
CA LYS A 20 -43.14 6.26 8.05
C LYS A 20 -43.80 6.75 9.32
N GLU A 21 -44.12 5.84 10.25
CA GLU A 21 -44.85 6.19 11.47
C GLU A 21 -43.92 6.55 12.63
N CYS A 22 -42.74 5.93 12.73
CA CYS A 22 -41.83 6.19 13.84
C CYS A 22 -40.43 6.65 13.41
N ASP A 23 -40.21 6.81 12.11
CA ASP A 23 -38.94 7.28 11.48
C ASP A 23 -37.71 6.48 11.92
N GLN A 24 -37.91 5.22 12.33
CA GLN A 24 -36.80 4.35 12.76
C GLN A 24 -36.35 3.43 11.63
N PRO A 25 -35.04 3.28 11.44
CA PRO A 25 -34.49 2.37 10.45
C PRO A 25 -34.58 0.91 10.92
N SER A 26 -34.92 0.02 10.01
CA SER A 26 -34.71 -1.43 10.09
C SER A 26 -33.86 -1.88 8.89
N PHE A 27 -33.21 -3.03 8.98
CA PHE A 27 -32.31 -3.54 7.97
C PHE A 27 -32.75 -4.93 7.53
N SER A 28 -32.79 -5.17 6.22
CA SER A 28 -33.13 -6.49 5.67
C SER A 28 -32.28 -6.82 4.42
N ASN A 29 -32.37 -8.08 4.00
CA ASN A 29 -31.76 -8.55 2.75
C ASN A 29 -32.77 -8.55 1.58
N GLU A 30 -34.01 -8.15 1.82
CA GLU A 30 -35.09 -8.15 0.85
C GLU A 30 -35.53 -6.72 0.50
N SER A 31 -35.83 -6.48 -0.76
CA SER A 31 -36.28 -5.18 -1.26
C SER A 31 -37.80 -4.97 -1.12
N SER A 32 -38.52 -5.90 -0.46
CA SER A 32 -39.98 -5.82 -0.36
C SER A 32 -40.45 -4.68 0.55
N SER A 33 -41.40 -3.90 0.07
CA SER A 33 -42.02 -2.80 0.82
C SER A 33 -43.07 -3.26 1.86
N GLU A 34 -43.20 -4.57 2.06
CA GLU A 34 -44.27 -5.16 2.91
C GLU A 34 -43.81 -5.51 4.34
N GLU A 35 -42.56 -5.16 4.70
CA GLU A 35 -42.10 -5.42 6.07
C GLU A 35 -42.75 -4.50 7.08
N VAL A 36 -43.30 -5.12 8.12
CA VAL A 36 -43.88 -4.44 9.29
C VAL A 36 -42.72 -3.95 10.18
N CYS A 37 -42.78 -2.70 10.58
CA CYS A 37 -41.81 -2.13 11.51
C CYS A 37 -41.79 -2.91 12.83
N ILE A 38 -40.66 -3.51 13.16
CA ILE A 38 -40.47 -4.32 14.38
C ILE A 38 -40.71 -3.51 15.67
N ARG A 39 -40.64 -2.17 15.60
CA ARG A 39 -40.78 -1.29 16.77
C ARG A 39 -42.21 -0.78 17.02
N CYS A 40 -42.94 -0.42 15.98
CA CYS A 40 -44.26 0.17 16.15
C CYS A 40 -45.39 -0.62 15.47
N GLY A 41 -45.07 -1.67 14.72
CA GLY A 41 -46.07 -2.45 13.96
C GLY A 41 -46.57 -1.75 12.70
N GLY A 42 -46.10 -0.54 12.39
CA GLY A 42 -46.48 0.21 11.18
C GLY A 42 -45.80 -0.34 9.93
N ASN A 43 -46.37 -0.04 8.77
CA ASN A 43 -45.78 -0.48 7.50
C ASN A 43 -44.52 0.33 7.16
N ALA A 44 -43.42 -0.35 6.87
CA ALA A 44 -42.19 0.27 6.40
C ALA A 44 -42.34 0.70 4.92
N HIS A 45 -41.95 1.91 4.57
CA HIS A 45 -42.36 2.47 3.29
C HIS A 45 -41.32 3.24 2.51
N HIS A 46 -40.11 3.31 2.97
CA HIS A 46 -38.99 3.81 2.18
C HIS A 46 -37.89 2.75 2.20
N VAL A 47 -37.78 2.03 1.10
CA VAL A 47 -36.72 1.05 0.90
C VAL A 47 -35.62 1.75 0.09
N THR A 48 -34.49 1.99 0.70
CA THR A 48 -33.27 2.43 -0.02
C THR A 48 -32.24 1.31 0.01
N PRO A 49 -31.56 1.05 -1.11
CA PRO A 49 -30.41 0.17 -1.06
C PRO A 49 -29.43 0.69 0.00
N TYR A 50 -29.01 -0.19 0.89
CA TYR A 50 -27.96 0.16 1.85
C TYR A 50 -26.64 0.17 1.10
N TYR A 51 -26.21 1.34 0.68
CA TYR A 51 -24.90 1.53 0.07
C TYR A 51 -23.83 1.59 1.19
N ASN A 52 -23.13 0.49 1.37
CA ASN A 52 -21.91 0.48 2.16
C ASN A 52 -20.71 0.51 1.20
N PRO A 53 -20.01 1.63 1.04
CA PRO A 53 -18.86 1.72 0.12
C PRO A 53 -17.73 0.72 0.42
N SER A 54 -17.73 0.12 1.60
CA SER A 54 -16.77 -0.91 2.00
C SER A 54 -17.18 -2.34 1.64
N GLU A 55 -18.36 -2.54 1.02
CA GLU A 55 -18.90 -3.86 0.67
C GLU A 55 -19.22 -3.99 -0.82
N ASP A 56 -18.92 -2.98 -1.63
CA ASP A 56 -19.29 -2.90 -3.05
C ASP A 56 -18.07 -3.10 -3.95
N TYR A 57 -17.44 -4.27 -3.81
CA TYR A 57 -16.22 -4.59 -4.57
C TYR A 57 -16.50 -5.30 -5.90
N GLY A 58 -17.70 -5.83 -6.12
CA GLY A 58 -18.03 -6.63 -7.31
C GLY A 58 -17.84 -5.86 -8.62
N LEU A 59 -18.19 -4.58 -8.64
CA LEU A 59 -18.02 -3.67 -9.77
C LEU A 59 -16.76 -2.80 -9.70
N ASP A 60 -15.85 -3.03 -8.76
CA ASP A 60 -14.56 -2.31 -8.71
C ASP A 60 -13.58 -2.86 -9.76
N VAL A 61 -14.00 -2.80 -11.01
CA VAL A 61 -13.31 -3.32 -12.19
C VAL A 61 -13.39 -2.34 -13.37
N ASP A 62 -12.47 -2.49 -14.29
CA ASP A 62 -12.60 -1.85 -15.61
C ASP A 62 -13.66 -2.59 -16.46
N TYR A 63 -14.45 -1.85 -17.24
CA TYR A 63 -15.54 -2.44 -18.01
C TYR A 63 -15.10 -3.54 -18.99
N TYR A 64 -13.91 -3.45 -19.56
CA TYR A 64 -13.36 -4.48 -20.42
C TYR A 64 -13.22 -5.85 -19.72
N ALA A 65 -13.05 -5.86 -18.38
CA ALA A 65 -13.00 -7.10 -17.62
C ALA A 65 -14.32 -7.85 -17.68
N ILE A 66 -15.44 -7.16 -17.44
CA ILE A 66 -16.79 -7.76 -17.55
C ILE A 66 -17.06 -8.30 -18.95
N THR A 67 -16.72 -7.53 -20.00
CA THR A 67 -16.94 -7.97 -21.39
C THR A 67 -16.05 -9.15 -21.79
N MET A 68 -14.79 -9.21 -21.33
CA MET A 68 -13.92 -10.37 -21.52
C MET A 68 -14.41 -11.60 -20.74
N MET A 69 -14.85 -11.42 -19.50
CA MET A 69 -15.45 -12.49 -18.70
C MET A 69 -16.66 -13.08 -19.42
N TYR A 70 -17.54 -12.24 -19.98
CA TYR A 70 -18.70 -12.66 -20.75
C TYR A 70 -18.30 -13.42 -22.04
N ALA A 71 -17.32 -12.90 -22.79
CA ALA A 71 -16.84 -13.57 -24.00
C ALA A 71 -16.29 -14.98 -23.70
N LEU A 72 -15.42 -15.09 -22.68
CA LEU A 72 -14.89 -16.38 -22.22
C LEU A 72 -15.98 -17.31 -21.69
N TRP A 73 -17.00 -16.77 -21.05
CA TRP A 73 -18.17 -17.53 -20.60
C TRP A 73 -18.95 -18.09 -21.80
N LYS A 74 -19.18 -17.28 -22.84
CA LYS A 74 -19.82 -17.71 -24.08
C LYS A 74 -19.04 -18.83 -24.83
N GLU A 75 -17.72 -18.78 -24.77
CA GLU A 75 -16.84 -19.79 -25.35
C GLU A 75 -16.72 -21.04 -24.47
N GLY A 76 -17.24 -21.03 -23.23
CA GLY A 76 -17.09 -22.11 -22.25
C GLY A 76 -15.69 -22.23 -21.66
N LEU A 77 -14.86 -21.17 -21.79
CA LEU A 77 -13.46 -21.16 -21.36
C LEU A 77 -13.23 -20.46 -20.00
N HIS A 78 -14.24 -19.82 -19.43
CA HIS A 78 -14.14 -19.01 -18.21
C HIS A 78 -13.58 -19.77 -16.99
N GLN A 79 -13.77 -21.10 -16.94
CA GLN A 79 -13.27 -21.97 -15.87
C GLN A 79 -11.85 -22.51 -16.10
N THR A 80 -11.22 -22.15 -17.24
CA THR A 80 -9.85 -22.58 -17.52
C THR A 80 -8.91 -22.04 -16.46
N GLN A 81 -8.17 -22.94 -15.81
CA GLN A 81 -7.19 -22.56 -14.77
C GLN A 81 -6.00 -21.86 -15.41
N VAL A 82 -5.61 -20.74 -14.83
CA VAL A 82 -4.50 -19.90 -15.31
C VAL A 82 -3.56 -19.52 -14.16
N VAL A 83 -2.37 -19.09 -14.54
CA VAL A 83 -1.41 -18.48 -13.62
C VAL A 83 -1.15 -17.04 -14.04
N PHE A 84 -1.33 -16.12 -13.13
CA PHE A 84 -0.95 -14.71 -13.28
C PHE A 84 0.14 -14.35 -12.30
N ASP A 85 1.06 -13.49 -12.75
CA ASP A 85 2.04 -12.83 -11.89
C ASP A 85 1.81 -11.32 -11.84
N ASP A 86 1.96 -10.78 -10.64
CA ASP A 86 2.04 -9.34 -10.40
C ASP A 86 3.48 -8.92 -10.15
N PHE A 87 3.95 -7.92 -10.86
CA PHE A 87 5.29 -7.37 -10.72
C PHE A 87 5.37 -5.94 -11.25
N TYR A 88 6.42 -5.22 -10.88
CA TYR A 88 6.73 -3.93 -11.49
C TYR A 88 8.07 -3.97 -12.24
N ARG A 89 8.26 -3.05 -13.20
CA ARG A 89 9.43 -3.05 -14.10
C ARG A 89 10.52 -2.07 -13.70
N LYS A 90 10.16 -1.00 -12.99
CA LYS A 90 11.08 0.08 -12.60
C LYS A 90 10.76 0.51 -11.18
N ALA A 91 11.79 0.73 -10.36
CA ALA A 91 11.63 1.30 -9.04
C ALA A 91 11.19 2.77 -9.13
N PRO A 92 10.31 3.25 -8.23
CA PRO A 92 9.92 4.66 -8.17
C PRO A 92 11.02 5.53 -7.54
N PHE A 93 10.89 6.85 -7.69
CA PHE A 93 11.69 7.88 -7.01
C PHE A 93 13.19 7.86 -7.32
N VAL A 94 13.64 7.20 -8.36
CA VAL A 94 15.08 7.12 -8.70
C VAL A 94 15.51 8.39 -9.43
N ARG A 95 16.58 9.04 -8.93
CA ARG A 95 17.16 10.27 -9.47
C ARG A 95 18.69 10.11 -9.69
N GLY A 96 19.26 11.07 -10.39
CA GLY A 96 20.72 11.19 -10.51
C GLY A 96 21.35 10.38 -11.63
N VAL A 97 20.54 9.91 -12.58
CA VAL A 97 21.05 9.14 -13.72
C VAL A 97 21.18 10.07 -14.93
N GLY A 98 22.41 10.23 -15.43
CA GLY A 98 22.66 10.88 -16.71
C GLY A 98 22.09 10.05 -17.88
N GLU A 99 21.99 10.65 -19.06
CA GLU A 99 21.44 10.04 -20.28
C GLU A 99 22.05 8.70 -20.69
N PHE A 100 23.16 8.30 -20.07
CA PHE A 100 23.95 7.11 -20.43
C PHE A 100 23.73 5.88 -19.53
N SER A 101 22.94 5.97 -18.45
CA SER A 101 22.62 4.81 -17.61
C SER A 101 21.24 4.26 -17.95
N THR A 102 21.21 3.09 -18.58
CA THR A 102 19.99 2.35 -18.91
C THR A 102 19.45 1.51 -17.76
N GLU A 103 20.22 1.37 -16.68
CA GLU A 103 19.90 0.53 -15.54
C GLU A 103 19.85 1.36 -14.27
N LEU A 104 18.66 1.43 -13.69
CA LEU A 104 18.40 2.12 -12.44
C LEU A 104 18.22 1.09 -11.34
N GLY A 105 18.95 1.24 -10.23
CA GLY A 105 18.70 0.53 -8.99
C GLY A 105 17.44 1.04 -8.30
N GLY A 106 17.32 0.75 -7.03
CA GLY A 106 16.20 1.13 -6.19
C GLY A 106 15.26 -0.03 -5.91
N TYR A 107 14.34 0.19 -4.99
CA TYR A 107 13.43 -0.82 -4.43
C TYR A 107 12.00 -0.30 -4.34
N VAL A 108 11.09 -1.22 -4.10
CA VAL A 108 9.73 -0.95 -3.59
C VAL A 108 9.57 -1.61 -2.23
N ALA A 109 9.02 -0.92 -1.27
CA ALA A 109 8.50 -1.53 -0.06
C ALA A 109 7.08 -2.02 -0.37
N PHE A 110 6.85 -3.34 -0.30
CA PHE A 110 5.59 -3.97 -0.66
C PHE A 110 4.52 -3.68 0.39
N GLY A 111 3.41 -3.07 -0.03
CA GLY A 111 2.28 -2.70 0.80
C GLY A 111 0.96 -3.13 0.18
N GLY A 112 -0.10 -3.16 1.00
CA GLY A 112 -1.46 -3.42 0.54
C GLY A 112 -1.93 -4.87 0.68
N LEU A 113 -1.08 -5.81 1.11
CA LEU A 113 -1.49 -7.21 1.23
C LEU A 113 -2.66 -7.40 2.20
N GLY A 114 -2.59 -6.79 3.38
CA GLY A 114 -3.69 -6.89 4.34
C GLY A 114 -4.99 -6.27 3.85
N HIS A 115 -4.93 -5.20 3.02
CA HIS A 115 -6.11 -4.62 2.37
C HIS A 115 -6.65 -5.53 1.27
N LEU A 116 -5.77 -6.11 0.46
CA LEU A 116 -6.14 -7.06 -0.59
C LEU A 116 -6.84 -8.30 -0.02
N ILE A 117 -6.33 -8.86 1.09
CA ILE A 117 -6.95 -9.99 1.79
C ILE A 117 -8.37 -9.63 2.23
N ASP A 118 -8.55 -8.49 2.92
CA ASP A 118 -9.85 -8.00 3.37
C ASP A 118 -10.81 -7.83 2.18
N THR A 119 -10.33 -7.30 1.07
CA THR A 119 -11.11 -7.09 -0.15
C THR A 119 -11.52 -8.41 -0.80
N ILE A 120 -10.60 -9.38 -0.99
CA ILE A 120 -10.91 -10.69 -1.60
C ILE A 120 -11.92 -11.46 -0.76
N GLN A 121 -11.82 -11.43 0.57
CA GLN A 121 -12.79 -12.09 1.45
C GLN A 121 -14.21 -11.51 1.35
N ASN A 122 -14.34 -10.26 0.91
CA ASN A 122 -15.61 -9.56 0.75
C ASN A 122 -16.00 -9.34 -0.72
N LEU A 123 -15.30 -9.98 -1.65
CA LEU A 123 -15.50 -9.81 -3.08
C LEU A 123 -16.69 -10.64 -3.58
N TYR A 124 -17.74 -9.97 -4.05
CA TYR A 124 -18.92 -10.59 -4.66
C TYR A 124 -19.76 -9.57 -5.42
N PHE A 125 -20.57 -10.03 -6.39
CA PHE A 125 -21.58 -9.21 -7.03
C PHE A 125 -22.88 -9.24 -6.23
N ASN A 126 -23.34 -8.08 -5.79
CA ASN A 126 -24.62 -7.95 -5.11
C ASN A 126 -25.79 -7.77 -6.11
N GLU A 127 -27.03 -7.81 -5.64
CA GLU A 127 -28.21 -7.69 -6.53
C GLU A 127 -28.32 -6.34 -7.24
N SER A 128 -27.74 -5.28 -6.67
CA SER A 128 -27.67 -3.96 -7.33
C SER A 128 -26.72 -4.00 -8.53
N ASP A 129 -25.57 -4.69 -8.37
CA ASP A 129 -24.56 -4.85 -9.41
C ASP A 129 -25.13 -5.65 -10.58
N ILE A 130 -25.79 -6.77 -10.28
CA ILE A 130 -26.43 -7.63 -11.29
C ILE A 130 -27.53 -6.86 -12.05
N ARG A 131 -28.33 -6.06 -11.35
CA ARG A 131 -29.34 -5.21 -11.99
C ARG A 131 -28.70 -4.18 -12.90
N TYR A 132 -27.64 -3.52 -12.44
CA TYR A 132 -26.90 -2.55 -13.24
C TYR A 132 -26.30 -3.18 -14.50
N LEU A 133 -25.68 -4.36 -14.39
CA LEU A 133 -25.14 -5.08 -15.55
C LEU A 133 -26.24 -5.52 -16.53
N ARG A 134 -27.40 -5.97 -16.04
CA ARG A 134 -28.54 -6.34 -16.88
C ARG A 134 -29.04 -5.20 -17.77
N GLU A 135 -28.94 -3.96 -17.30
CA GLU A 135 -29.42 -2.76 -18.00
C GLU A 135 -28.41 -2.25 -19.06
N GLN A 136 -27.22 -2.87 -19.16
CA GLN A 136 -26.23 -2.44 -20.12
C GLN A 136 -26.61 -2.84 -21.57
N SER A 137 -26.11 -2.07 -22.54
CA SER A 137 -26.43 -2.23 -23.97
C SER A 137 -25.93 -3.54 -24.58
N GLU A 138 -24.99 -4.21 -23.96
CA GLU A 138 -24.39 -5.48 -24.38
C GLU A 138 -25.41 -6.64 -24.33
N GLY A 139 -26.43 -6.54 -23.49
CA GLY A 139 -27.46 -7.55 -23.36
C GLY A 139 -26.90 -8.86 -22.81
N PHE A 140 -26.24 -8.80 -21.67
CA PHE A 140 -25.68 -9.98 -21.00
C PHE A 140 -26.77 -11.02 -20.72
N ASP A 141 -26.47 -12.30 -20.99
CA ASP A 141 -27.38 -13.42 -20.74
C ASP A 141 -27.72 -13.54 -19.24
N GLU A 142 -28.98 -13.85 -18.91
CA GLU A 142 -29.39 -14.07 -17.51
C GLU A 142 -28.58 -15.19 -16.84
N ALA A 143 -28.24 -16.24 -17.57
CA ALA A 143 -27.40 -17.33 -17.05
C ALA A 143 -25.98 -16.86 -16.66
N PHE A 144 -25.37 -15.94 -17.42
CA PHE A 144 -24.09 -15.33 -17.05
C PHE A 144 -24.25 -14.46 -15.80
N LEU A 145 -25.33 -13.67 -15.73
CA LEU A 145 -25.62 -12.84 -14.55
C LEU A 145 -25.89 -13.69 -13.29
N ASP A 146 -26.51 -14.86 -13.44
CA ASP A 146 -26.71 -15.81 -12.35
C ASP A 146 -25.38 -16.42 -11.87
N ASP A 147 -24.49 -16.75 -12.80
CA ASP A 147 -23.14 -17.22 -12.46
C ASP A 147 -22.32 -16.14 -11.74
N LEU A 148 -22.41 -14.87 -12.15
CA LEU A 148 -21.77 -13.75 -11.42
C LEU A 148 -22.28 -13.60 -9.98
N ARG A 149 -23.57 -13.85 -9.70
CA ARG A 149 -24.09 -13.81 -8.30
C ARG A 149 -23.38 -14.80 -7.39
N SER A 150 -23.06 -15.97 -7.93
CA SER A 150 -22.41 -17.04 -7.18
C SER A 150 -20.89 -16.94 -7.19
N LEU A 151 -20.33 -16.09 -8.05
CA LEU A 151 -18.89 -15.96 -8.21
C LEU A 151 -18.23 -15.50 -6.90
N ARG A 152 -17.21 -16.24 -6.51
CA ARG A 152 -16.32 -15.95 -5.40
C ARG A 152 -14.91 -16.30 -5.87
N PHE A 153 -13.90 -15.73 -5.23
CA PHE A 153 -12.54 -16.17 -5.45
C PHE A 153 -12.38 -17.60 -4.94
N SER A 154 -11.97 -18.51 -5.81
CA SER A 154 -11.83 -19.94 -5.52
C SER A 154 -10.42 -20.46 -5.74
N GLY A 155 -9.49 -19.59 -6.14
CA GLY A 155 -8.12 -19.96 -6.51
C GLY A 155 -7.15 -19.94 -5.36
N ASP A 156 -5.86 -20.12 -5.73
CA ASP A 156 -4.71 -19.97 -4.85
C ASP A 156 -4.06 -18.61 -5.09
N LEU A 157 -3.67 -17.94 -4.01
CA LEU A 157 -2.91 -16.71 -4.05
C LEU A 157 -1.67 -16.83 -3.18
N HIS A 158 -0.51 -16.62 -3.80
CA HIS A 158 0.76 -16.55 -3.11
C HIS A 158 1.31 -15.13 -3.22
N ALA A 159 1.82 -14.57 -2.13
CA ALA A 159 2.34 -13.21 -2.13
C ALA A 159 3.61 -13.07 -1.28
N VAL A 160 4.39 -12.03 -1.58
CA VAL A 160 5.43 -11.53 -0.70
C VAL A 160 4.77 -10.92 0.54
N GLU A 161 5.36 -11.07 1.71
CA GLU A 161 4.84 -10.51 2.96
C GLU A 161 4.88 -8.97 2.96
N GLU A 162 3.81 -8.33 3.48
CA GLU A 162 3.69 -6.86 3.57
C GLU A 162 4.86 -6.28 4.37
N GLY A 163 5.47 -5.21 3.86
CA GLY A 163 6.64 -4.59 4.47
C GLY A 163 7.99 -5.07 3.92
N ASN A 164 8.02 -6.14 3.12
CA ASN A 164 9.26 -6.60 2.48
C ASN A 164 9.78 -5.59 1.44
N LEU A 165 11.08 -5.57 1.21
CA LEU A 165 11.66 -4.83 0.09
C LEU A 165 11.76 -5.74 -1.13
N VAL A 166 11.28 -5.26 -2.26
CA VAL A 166 11.21 -6.01 -3.52
C VAL A 166 11.81 -5.21 -4.67
N PHE A 167 12.20 -5.90 -5.72
CA PHE A 167 12.98 -5.32 -6.81
C PHE A 167 12.31 -5.54 -8.17
N PRO A 168 12.65 -4.75 -9.21
CA PRO A 168 12.03 -4.86 -10.52
C PRO A 168 12.07 -6.28 -11.11
N ASN A 169 10.97 -6.68 -11.75
CA ASN A 169 10.78 -7.99 -12.42
C ASN A 169 10.76 -9.23 -11.50
N THR A 170 10.67 -9.02 -10.20
CA THR A 170 10.39 -10.08 -9.23
C THR A 170 8.87 -10.25 -9.12
N PRO A 171 8.31 -11.46 -9.27
CA PRO A 171 6.91 -11.73 -8.92
C PRO A 171 6.62 -11.37 -7.45
N LEU A 172 5.61 -10.52 -7.24
CA LEU A 172 5.15 -10.07 -5.91
C LEU A 172 3.96 -10.87 -5.42
N ILE A 173 3.07 -11.19 -6.38
CA ILE A 173 1.88 -11.99 -6.17
C ILE A 173 1.81 -12.96 -7.34
N ARG A 174 1.46 -14.21 -7.05
CA ARG A 174 1.11 -15.23 -8.03
C ARG A 174 -0.29 -15.71 -7.71
N ILE A 175 -1.15 -15.72 -8.73
CA ILE A 175 -2.54 -16.18 -8.62
C ILE A 175 -2.74 -17.36 -9.56
N GLU A 176 -3.33 -18.43 -9.03
CA GLU A 176 -3.71 -19.63 -9.76
C GLU A 176 -5.22 -19.83 -9.55
N ALA A 177 -6.01 -19.51 -10.58
CA ALA A 177 -7.47 -19.50 -10.48
C ALA A 177 -8.12 -19.67 -11.86
N PRO A 178 -9.44 -19.88 -11.94
CA PRO A 178 -10.19 -19.72 -13.19
C PRO A 178 -9.92 -18.36 -13.83
N VAL A 179 -9.79 -18.31 -15.16
CA VAL A 179 -9.34 -17.10 -15.87
C VAL A 179 -10.24 -15.88 -15.62
N TRP A 180 -11.55 -16.07 -15.48
CA TRP A 180 -12.48 -14.98 -15.21
C TRP A 180 -12.29 -14.36 -13.82
N GLU A 181 -11.87 -15.15 -12.81
CA GLU A 181 -11.55 -14.65 -11.49
C GLU A 181 -10.30 -13.77 -11.50
N CYS A 182 -9.25 -14.20 -12.22
CA CYS A 182 -8.03 -13.40 -12.39
C CYS A 182 -8.30 -12.09 -13.13
N ILE A 183 -9.20 -12.10 -14.14
CA ILE A 183 -9.63 -10.88 -14.85
C ILE A 183 -10.44 -9.97 -13.92
N TRP A 184 -11.33 -10.55 -13.11
CA TRP A 184 -12.17 -9.80 -12.18
C TRP A 184 -11.38 -9.00 -11.15
N ILE A 185 -10.36 -9.61 -10.57
CA ILE A 185 -9.58 -8.98 -9.48
C ILE A 185 -8.46 -8.04 -9.96
N GLU A 186 -8.11 -8.01 -11.26
CA GLU A 186 -6.96 -7.27 -11.80
C GLU A 186 -6.95 -5.80 -11.38
N ALA A 187 -8.03 -5.06 -11.68
CA ALA A 187 -8.05 -3.61 -11.48
C ALA A 187 -7.96 -3.24 -9.99
N MET A 188 -8.75 -3.89 -9.16
CA MET A 188 -8.80 -3.71 -7.72
C MET A 188 -7.44 -4.05 -7.05
N LEU A 189 -6.88 -5.22 -7.37
CA LEU A 189 -5.58 -5.66 -6.88
C LEU A 189 -4.49 -4.64 -7.20
N LEU A 190 -4.39 -4.24 -8.48
CA LEU A 190 -3.38 -3.27 -8.92
C LEU A 190 -3.60 -1.89 -8.29
N ASN A 191 -4.83 -1.45 -8.12
CA ASN A 191 -5.13 -0.19 -7.44
C ASN A 191 -4.61 -0.20 -6.00
N ILE A 192 -4.93 -1.24 -5.23
CA ILE A 192 -4.50 -1.39 -3.84
C ILE A 192 -2.97 -1.48 -3.74
N VAL A 193 -2.39 -2.48 -4.41
CA VAL A 193 -0.97 -2.81 -4.26
C VAL A 193 -0.06 -1.71 -4.80
N ASN A 194 -0.40 -1.12 -5.96
CA ASN A 194 0.40 -0.04 -6.53
C ASN A 194 0.37 1.22 -5.65
N ALA A 195 -0.81 1.64 -5.17
CA ALA A 195 -0.94 2.84 -4.37
C ALA A 195 -0.26 2.69 -2.99
N GLU A 196 -0.56 1.60 -2.28
CA GLU A 196 -0.02 1.39 -0.93
C GLU A 196 1.49 1.13 -0.94
N SER A 197 2.00 0.33 -1.90
CA SER A 197 3.44 0.12 -2.05
C SER A 197 4.18 1.41 -2.40
N LEU A 198 3.61 2.25 -3.26
CA LEU A 198 4.22 3.53 -3.62
C LEU A 198 4.34 4.47 -2.41
N VAL A 199 3.25 4.62 -1.64
CA VAL A 199 3.25 5.47 -0.44
C VAL A 199 4.15 4.89 0.65
N LEU A 200 4.14 3.57 0.86
CA LEU A 200 5.06 2.91 1.81
C LEU A 200 6.52 3.15 1.43
N THR A 201 6.85 3.01 0.14
CA THR A 201 8.21 3.27 -0.36
C THR A 201 8.63 4.72 -0.11
N LYS A 202 7.75 5.68 -0.37
CA LYS A 202 8.00 7.11 -0.06
C LYS A 202 8.25 7.31 1.44
N GLY A 203 7.44 6.71 2.29
CA GLY A 203 7.62 6.76 3.75
C GLY A 203 8.93 6.13 4.21
N ALA A 204 9.30 4.97 3.67
CA ALA A 204 10.55 4.27 3.98
C ALA A 204 11.79 5.12 3.63
N ARG A 205 11.76 5.84 2.49
CA ARG A 205 12.82 6.77 2.08
C ARG A 205 12.93 7.97 3.03
N ILE A 206 11.80 8.56 3.40
CA ILE A 206 11.75 9.66 4.38
C ILE A 206 12.31 9.19 5.73
N LYS A 207 11.89 8.02 6.23
CA LYS A 207 12.38 7.46 7.50
C LYS A 207 13.88 7.15 7.45
N THR A 208 14.41 6.70 6.32
CA THR A 208 15.86 6.47 6.16
C THR A 208 16.66 7.76 6.42
N ILE A 209 16.19 8.90 5.93
CA ILE A 209 16.86 10.19 6.11
C ILE A 209 16.58 10.82 7.46
N ALA A 210 15.37 10.69 7.97
CA ALA A 210 15.03 11.18 9.31
C ALA A 210 15.84 10.46 10.39
N GLY A 211 16.14 9.17 10.20
CA GLY A 211 16.88 8.37 11.18
C GLY A 211 16.08 8.21 12.46
N GLU A 212 16.68 8.61 13.60
CA GLU A 212 16.06 8.53 14.93
C GLU A 212 15.13 9.70 15.25
N ASP A 213 15.08 10.74 14.40
CA ASP A 213 14.18 11.87 14.62
C ASP A 213 12.72 11.41 14.58
N GLY A 214 11.86 12.07 15.34
CA GLY A 214 10.42 11.80 15.34
C GLY A 214 9.80 12.11 13.97
N LEU A 215 8.88 11.26 13.52
CA LEU A 215 8.13 11.42 12.28
C LEU A 215 6.63 11.37 12.53
N LEU A 216 5.91 12.39 12.04
CA LEU A 216 4.46 12.49 12.17
C LEU A 216 3.81 12.59 10.79
N GLU A 217 2.78 11.76 10.56
CA GLU A 217 1.96 11.84 9.35
C GLU A 217 0.89 12.93 9.49
N MET A 218 0.90 13.91 8.59
CA MET A 218 0.00 15.07 8.58
C MET A 218 -0.65 15.32 7.20
N GLY A 219 -0.78 14.29 6.36
CA GLY A 219 -1.21 14.40 4.97
C GLY A 219 -2.70 14.25 4.71
N LYS A 220 -3.54 13.90 5.70
CA LYS A 220 -4.96 13.57 5.52
C LYS A 220 -5.71 14.49 4.55
N ARG A 221 -5.58 15.81 4.69
CA ARG A 221 -6.29 16.82 3.88
C ARG A 221 -5.74 16.99 2.47
N ARG A 222 -4.61 16.34 2.14
CA ARG A 222 -3.91 16.42 0.85
C ARG A 222 -3.97 15.13 0.06
N ALA A 223 -4.45 14.04 0.65
CA ALA A 223 -4.58 12.75 -0.01
C ALA A 223 -5.61 12.81 -1.15
N GLN A 224 -5.41 11.97 -2.15
CA GLN A 224 -6.25 11.86 -3.34
C GLN A 224 -7.45 10.94 -3.06
N GLY A 225 -8.29 11.33 -2.14
CA GLY A 225 -9.48 10.60 -1.72
C GLY A 225 -9.47 10.21 -0.25
N ARG A 226 -10.64 9.79 0.23
CA ARG A 226 -10.84 9.47 1.66
C ARG A 226 -10.11 8.20 2.06
N ASP A 227 -10.15 7.18 1.23
CA ASP A 227 -9.51 5.89 1.50
C ASP A 227 -8.00 5.99 1.31
N ALA A 228 -7.51 6.67 0.27
CA ALA A 228 -6.09 7.00 0.13
C ALA A 228 -5.51 7.68 1.38
N SER A 229 -6.30 8.55 2.06
CA SER A 229 -5.85 9.18 3.31
C SER A 229 -5.75 8.20 4.49
N VAL A 230 -6.60 7.18 4.53
CA VAL A 230 -6.65 6.19 5.63
C VAL A 230 -5.56 5.15 5.47
N TYR A 231 -5.45 4.58 4.27
CA TYR A 231 -4.43 3.57 3.98
C TYR A 231 -3.04 4.17 3.84
N GLY A 232 -2.92 5.41 3.32
CA GLY A 232 -1.65 6.12 3.34
C GLY A 232 -1.12 6.38 4.76
N ALA A 233 -1.99 6.67 5.73
CA ALA A 233 -1.59 6.75 7.14
C ALA A 233 -1.16 5.40 7.72
N LYS A 234 -1.79 4.26 7.30
CA LYS A 234 -1.32 2.90 7.60
C LYS A 234 0.10 2.69 7.07
N MET A 235 0.35 3.08 5.81
CA MET A 235 1.67 2.97 5.18
C MET A 235 2.73 3.83 5.90
N ALA A 236 2.37 5.03 6.37
CA ALA A 236 3.26 5.84 7.20
C ALA A 236 3.72 5.08 8.45
N TYR A 237 2.79 4.44 9.15
CA TYR A 237 3.11 3.70 10.37
C TYR A 237 4.02 2.51 10.09
N ILE A 238 3.75 1.73 9.04
CA ILE A 238 4.64 0.62 8.60
C ILE A 238 6.03 1.14 8.25
N ALA A 239 6.12 2.27 7.55
CA ALA A 239 7.39 2.92 7.19
C ALA A 239 8.22 3.41 8.39
N GLY A 240 7.63 3.46 9.59
CA GLY A 240 8.31 3.86 10.82
C GLY A 240 7.93 5.25 11.34
N PHE A 241 6.83 5.85 10.88
CA PHE A 241 6.30 7.08 11.50
C PHE A 241 5.71 6.77 12.88
N ASP A 242 5.83 7.71 13.80
CA ASP A 242 5.47 7.50 15.21
C ASP A 242 3.97 7.66 15.46
N ALA A 243 3.31 8.56 14.72
CA ALA A 243 1.89 8.82 14.86
C ALA A 243 1.29 9.47 13.59
N THR A 244 -0.05 9.45 13.51
CA THR A 244 -0.81 10.11 12.44
C THR A 244 -1.75 11.18 13.00
N SER A 245 -2.03 12.21 12.20
CA SER A 245 -3.11 13.16 12.45
C SER A 245 -4.49 12.64 12.02
N ASN A 246 -4.55 11.48 11.33
CA ASN A 246 -5.77 10.89 10.80
C ASN A 246 -6.50 10.04 11.84
N VAL A 247 -7.46 10.64 12.53
CA VAL A 247 -8.24 9.99 13.60
C VAL A 247 -8.97 8.72 13.11
N LYS A 248 -9.49 8.71 11.85
CA LYS A 248 -10.15 7.52 11.27
C LYS A 248 -9.15 6.37 11.11
N ALA A 249 -7.95 6.66 10.62
CA ALA A 249 -6.88 5.66 10.49
C ALA A 249 -6.42 5.15 11.86
N GLY A 250 -6.21 6.05 12.81
CA GLY A 250 -5.89 5.69 14.19
C GLY A 250 -6.90 4.71 14.79
N LYS A 251 -8.20 4.98 14.59
CA LYS A 251 -9.27 4.08 15.05
C LYS A 251 -9.29 2.75 14.30
N LYS A 252 -9.20 2.79 12.95
CA LYS A 252 -9.31 1.58 12.10
C LYS A 252 -8.15 0.60 12.37
N PHE A 253 -6.94 1.12 12.55
CA PHE A 253 -5.72 0.32 12.63
C PHE A 253 -5.05 0.35 14.02
N SER A 254 -5.71 0.92 15.02
CA SER A 254 -5.18 1.03 16.39
C SER A 254 -3.81 1.71 16.47
N MET A 255 -3.59 2.74 15.64
CA MET A 255 -2.34 3.50 15.58
C MET A 255 -2.36 4.70 16.53
N PRO A 256 -1.18 5.14 17.03
CA PRO A 256 -1.05 6.38 17.78
C PRO A 256 -1.53 7.58 16.95
N ILE A 257 -2.32 8.45 17.57
CA ILE A 257 -2.77 9.71 16.97
C ILE A 257 -2.13 10.90 17.67
N THR A 258 -1.83 11.94 16.88
CA THR A 258 -1.28 13.18 17.39
C THR A 258 -1.80 14.37 16.59
N GLY A 259 -1.72 15.54 17.18
CA GLY A 259 -2.06 16.79 16.55
C GLY A 259 -1.59 17.95 17.39
N THR A 260 -1.48 19.12 16.76
CA THR A 260 -1.14 20.38 17.39
C THR A 260 -2.21 21.43 17.09
N GLN A 261 -1.99 22.64 17.51
CA GLN A 261 -2.83 23.77 17.17
C GLN A 261 -2.75 24.09 15.67
N ALA A 262 -3.79 24.70 15.13
CA ALA A 262 -3.81 25.31 13.79
C ALA A 262 -3.91 26.84 13.94
N HIS A 263 -3.51 27.59 12.91
CA HIS A 263 -3.56 29.06 12.91
C HIS A 263 -4.95 29.61 13.29
N VAL A 264 -6.04 28.95 12.87
CA VAL A 264 -7.40 29.35 13.21
C VAL A 264 -7.65 29.41 14.72
N PHE A 265 -7.04 28.51 15.50
CA PHE A 265 -7.16 28.55 16.96
C PHE A 265 -6.48 29.78 17.55
N ILE A 266 -5.30 30.12 17.06
CA ILE A 266 -4.53 31.30 17.50
C ILE A 266 -5.26 32.58 17.11
N MET A 267 -5.70 32.68 15.83
CA MET A 267 -6.42 33.84 15.30
C MET A 267 -7.79 34.07 15.96
N PHE A 268 -8.40 33.04 16.53
CA PHE A 268 -9.67 33.15 17.23
C PHE A 268 -9.56 33.85 18.60
N HIS A 269 -8.38 33.80 19.24
CA HIS A 269 -8.14 34.44 20.54
C HIS A 269 -7.75 35.91 20.39
N PRO A 270 -7.94 36.73 21.43
CA PRO A 270 -7.57 38.14 21.41
C PRO A 270 -6.08 38.38 21.17
N SER A 271 -5.23 37.44 21.61
CA SER A 271 -3.80 37.48 21.37
C SER A 271 -3.20 36.08 21.23
N GLU A 272 -2.04 35.97 20.59
CA GLU A 272 -1.28 34.75 20.43
C GLU A 272 -0.89 34.10 21.77
N LEU A 273 -0.48 34.94 22.76
CA LEU A 273 -0.16 34.45 24.09
C LEU A 273 -1.38 33.83 24.78
N GLU A 274 -2.53 34.51 24.73
CA GLU A 274 -3.77 33.97 25.31
C GLU A 274 -4.17 32.65 24.69
N ALA A 275 -3.99 32.47 23.35
CA ALA A 275 -4.23 31.22 22.68
C ALA A 275 -3.30 30.10 23.18
N PHE A 276 -2.01 30.38 23.30
CA PHE A 276 -1.05 29.40 23.81
C PHE A 276 -1.35 28.98 25.26
N LEU A 277 -1.66 29.95 26.12
CA LEU A 277 -2.00 29.69 27.52
C LEU A 277 -3.31 28.92 27.65
N ALA A 278 -4.35 29.28 26.89
CA ALA A 278 -5.63 28.57 26.88
C ALA A 278 -5.45 27.09 26.48
N TYR A 279 -4.61 26.82 25.50
CA TYR A 279 -4.31 25.44 25.12
C TYR A 279 -3.48 24.69 26.15
N ALA A 280 -2.48 25.38 26.75
CA ALA A 280 -1.64 24.82 27.78
C ALA A 280 -2.42 24.47 29.06
N ASP A 281 -3.42 25.27 29.42
CA ASP A 281 -4.29 24.99 30.57
C ASP A 281 -5.13 23.72 30.41
N VAL A 282 -5.54 23.40 29.18
CA VAL A 282 -6.34 22.19 28.89
C VAL A 282 -5.44 20.97 28.64
N PHE A 283 -4.30 21.16 27.96
CA PHE A 283 -3.41 20.07 27.55
C PHE A 283 -1.95 20.32 28.00
N PRO A 284 -1.66 20.44 29.28
CA PRO A 284 -0.34 20.87 29.76
C PRO A 284 0.80 19.95 29.32
N GLN A 285 0.55 18.65 29.23
CA GLN A 285 1.55 17.63 28.80
C GLN A 285 1.71 17.48 27.29
N LYS A 286 0.86 18.14 26.49
CA LYS A 286 0.84 18.03 25.02
C LYS A 286 0.91 19.38 24.32
N THR A 287 1.37 20.40 25.02
CA THR A 287 1.46 21.76 24.49
C THR A 287 2.61 21.86 23.50
N ILE A 288 2.26 22.20 22.26
CA ILE A 288 3.19 22.45 21.13
C ILE A 288 2.70 23.71 20.42
N PRO A 289 3.14 24.91 20.83
CA PRO A 289 2.75 26.18 20.21
C PRO A 289 3.20 26.26 18.76
N LEU A 290 2.33 26.81 17.89
CA LEU A 290 2.59 27.11 16.49
C LEU A 290 3.05 28.57 16.38
N LEU A 291 4.31 28.79 16.02
CA LEU A 291 4.99 30.07 16.24
C LEU A 291 4.83 31.08 15.09
N ASP A 292 4.39 30.66 13.94
CA ASP A 292 4.44 31.45 12.72
C ASP A 292 3.08 32.03 12.28
N THR A 293 2.19 32.28 13.25
CA THR A 293 0.88 32.90 12.95
C THR A 293 1.02 34.39 12.66
N THR A 294 1.86 35.13 13.41
CA THR A 294 2.05 36.58 13.26
C THR A 294 3.50 36.92 12.93
N ASP A 295 4.38 36.87 13.90
CA ASP A 295 5.82 37.10 13.75
C ASP A 295 6.58 36.03 14.53
N THR A 296 7.21 35.17 13.81
CA THR A 296 7.84 33.98 14.35
C THR A 296 8.91 34.25 15.44
N LEU A 297 9.75 35.27 15.24
CA LEU A 297 10.83 35.63 16.17
C LEU A 297 10.44 36.78 17.09
N GLY A 298 9.59 37.70 16.62
CA GLY A 298 9.22 38.89 17.39
C GLY A 298 8.11 38.63 18.40
N SER A 299 7.17 37.71 18.13
CA SER A 299 6.08 37.40 19.06
C SER A 299 5.97 35.90 19.36
N GLY A 300 5.96 35.02 18.37
CA GLY A 300 5.68 33.61 18.54
C GLY A 300 6.65 32.91 19.50
N LEU A 301 7.96 33.05 19.29
CA LEU A 301 8.95 32.44 20.18
C LEU A 301 8.95 33.05 21.61
N PRO A 302 8.90 34.36 21.80
CA PRO A 302 8.75 34.95 23.15
C PRO A 302 7.50 34.46 23.90
N HIS A 303 6.33 34.41 23.22
CA HIS A 303 5.10 33.93 23.84
C HIS A 303 5.15 32.43 24.18
N ALA A 304 5.81 31.61 23.33
CA ALA A 304 6.04 30.21 23.64
C ALA A 304 6.97 30.01 24.85
N ILE A 305 8.02 30.82 24.98
CA ILE A 305 8.91 30.81 26.14
C ILE A 305 8.14 31.20 27.43
N GLU A 306 7.33 32.24 27.37
CA GLU A 306 6.48 32.62 28.50
C GLU A 306 5.50 31.49 28.86
N THR A 307 4.90 30.85 27.87
CA THR A 307 4.02 29.68 28.08
C THR A 307 4.77 28.53 28.74
N ALA A 308 6.01 28.25 28.31
CA ALA A 308 6.84 27.20 28.89
C ALA A 308 7.16 27.48 30.38
N HIS A 309 7.51 28.71 30.71
CA HIS A 309 7.75 29.09 32.13
C HIS A 309 6.49 28.93 32.97
N ARG A 310 5.31 29.36 32.48
CA ARG A 310 4.04 29.19 33.21
C ARG A 310 3.65 27.71 33.37
N LEU A 311 3.94 26.85 32.38
CA LEU A 311 3.76 25.41 32.52
C LEU A 311 4.68 24.85 33.62
N LYS A 312 5.94 25.28 33.66
CA LYS A 312 6.92 24.85 34.66
C LYS A 312 6.50 25.26 36.10
N GLU A 313 5.94 26.46 36.27
CA GLU A 313 5.36 26.89 37.56
C GLU A 313 4.22 25.97 38.02
N LYS A 314 3.47 25.38 37.09
CA LYS A 314 2.40 24.41 37.35
C LYS A 314 2.90 22.96 37.47
N GLY A 315 4.22 22.72 37.37
CA GLY A 315 4.83 21.38 37.46
C GLY A 315 4.75 20.58 36.17
N TYR A 316 4.57 21.23 35.00
CA TYR A 316 4.57 20.63 33.69
C TYR A 316 5.73 21.12 32.83
N GLU A 317 6.08 20.34 31.80
CA GLU A 317 7.09 20.72 30.83
C GLU A 317 6.48 20.86 29.44
N MET A 318 6.85 21.91 28.71
CA MET A 318 6.47 22.06 27.30
C MET A 318 7.16 20.99 26.45
N THR A 319 6.42 20.31 25.61
CA THR A 319 6.95 19.19 24.79
C THR A 319 7.80 19.68 23.64
N ALA A 320 7.30 20.64 22.85
CA ALA A 320 7.96 21.15 21.66
C ALA A 320 7.41 22.52 21.25
N VAL A 321 8.11 23.16 20.32
CA VAL A 321 7.61 24.30 19.53
C VAL A 321 7.53 23.90 18.07
N ARG A 322 6.55 24.44 17.30
CA ARG A 322 6.32 24.07 15.89
C ARG A 322 6.53 25.25 14.94
N LEU A 323 7.22 24.95 13.85
CA LEU A 323 7.40 25.83 12.69
C LEU A 323 6.75 25.22 11.44
N ASP A 324 5.99 26.04 10.72
CA ASP A 324 5.29 25.66 9.49
C ASP A 324 5.76 26.47 8.26
N SER A 325 6.52 27.56 8.45
CA SER A 325 6.92 28.48 7.37
C SER A 325 8.30 29.10 7.56
N GLY A 326 8.78 29.80 6.52
CA GLY A 326 10.04 30.57 6.53
C GLY A 326 11.29 29.74 6.30
N ASP A 327 12.47 30.35 6.51
CA ASP A 327 13.77 29.67 6.43
C ASP A 327 13.97 28.73 7.61
N LEU A 328 13.57 27.49 7.40
CA LEU A 328 13.59 26.46 8.45
C LEU A 328 14.98 26.20 9.02
N ALA A 329 16.06 26.35 8.24
CA ALA A 329 17.43 26.13 8.72
C ALA A 329 17.90 27.28 9.64
N THR A 330 17.67 28.52 9.21
CA THR A 330 18.08 29.71 9.95
C THR A 330 17.26 29.92 11.22
N TYR A 331 15.92 29.78 11.14
CA TYR A 331 15.06 30.00 12.30
C TYR A 331 15.32 29.00 13.42
N ARG A 332 15.60 27.74 13.10
CA ARG A 332 15.84 26.71 14.12
C ARG A 332 17.12 26.90 14.89
N LYS A 333 18.19 27.35 14.22
CA LYS A 333 19.43 27.71 14.93
C LYS A 333 19.17 28.83 15.94
N LYS A 334 18.37 29.83 15.55
CA LYS A 334 17.97 30.91 16.42
C LYS A 334 17.06 30.46 17.57
N TYR A 335 16.12 29.54 17.29
CA TYR A 335 15.22 28.99 18.30
C TYR A 335 15.96 28.15 19.31
N ARG A 336 16.80 27.21 18.85
CA ARG A 336 17.56 26.39 19.77
C ARG A 336 18.41 27.25 20.69
N LYS A 337 19.12 28.24 20.12
CA LYS A 337 19.91 29.19 20.90
C LYS A 337 19.07 29.92 21.95
N ARG A 338 17.91 30.47 21.55
CA ARG A 338 17.06 31.23 22.44
C ARG A 338 16.40 30.36 23.52
N LEU A 339 15.96 29.16 23.18
CA LEU A 339 15.41 28.22 24.16
C LEU A 339 16.48 27.78 25.18
N ASP A 340 17.72 27.55 24.74
CA ASP A 340 18.83 27.19 25.62
C ASP A 340 19.20 28.35 26.59
N GLU A 341 19.20 29.59 26.09
CA GLU A 341 19.41 30.80 26.92
C GLU A 341 18.34 30.97 28.02
N GLU A 342 17.16 30.41 27.84
CA GLU A 342 16.04 30.46 28.80
C GLU A 342 15.92 29.17 29.66
N GLY A 343 16.89 28.25 29.57
CA GLY A 343 16.88 27.00 30.34
C GLY A 343 15.83 26.00 29.87
N LEU A 344 15.52 26.01 28.56
CA LEU A 344 14.51 25.16 27.91
C LEU A 344 15.15 24.19 26.90
N GLU A 345 16.33 23.62 27.22
CA GLU A 345 17.08 22.71 26.40
C GLU A 345 16.28 21.43 26.06
N HIS A 346 15.37 21.01 26.93
CA HIS A 346 14.50 19.85 26.76
C HIS A 346 13.37 20.06 25.73
N VAL A 347 13.01 21.34 25.44
CA VAL A 347 11.93 21.64 24.49
C VAL A 347 12.36 21.30 23.07
N LYS A 348 11.64 20.35 22.44
CA LYS A 348 11.91 19.91 21.09
C LYS A 348 11.48 20.94 20.04
N ILE A 349 12.08 20.86 18.86
CA ILE A 349 11.70 21.68 17.70
C ILE A 349 11.06 20.78 16.65
N ALA A 350 9.78 21.01 16.38
CA ALA A 350 9.03 20.34 15.34
C ALA A 350 9.00 21.18 14.07
N ALA A 351 9.22 20.53 12.93
CA ALA A 351 9.16 21.12 11.60
C ALA A 351 8.03 20.53 10.78
N THR A 352 7.30 21.39 10.12
CA THR A 352 6.28 21.03 9.14
C THR A 352 6.46 21.84 7.86
N ASN A 353 5.59 21.67 6.86
CA ASN A 353 5.59 22.32 5.55
C ASN A 353 6.44 21.64 4.46
N ASP A 354 5.76 21.08 3.47
CA ASP A 354 6.28 20.51 2.20
C ASP A 354 7.58 19.69 2.31
N LEU A 355 7.71 18.96 3.40
CA LEU A 355 8.86 18.11 3.69
C LEU A 355 8.81 16.81 2.89
N ASP A 356 9.97 16.42 2.39
CA ASP A 356 10.26 15.12 1.82
C ASP A 356 11.68 14.66 2.19
N GLU A 357 12.11 13.50 1.71
CA GLU A 357 13.45 12.96 1.98
C GLU A 357 14.57 13.92 1.54
N TYR A 358 14.40 14.64 0.43
CA TYR A 358 15.42 15.56 -0.08
C TYR A 358 15.47 16.85 0.72
N THR A 359 14.32 17.40 1.08
CA THR A 359 14.23 18.61 1.91
C THR A 359 14.81 18.33 3.30
N ILE A 360 14.47 17.19 3.91
CA ILE A 360 14.99 16.79 5.22
C ILE A 360 16.51 16.59 5.14
N ALA A 361 17.02 15.87 4.11
CA ALA A 361 18.46 15.69 3.92
C ALA A 361 19.20 17.04 3.81
N SER A 362 18.68 17.97 3.01
CA SER A 362 19.24 19.32 2.84
C SER A 362 19.26 20.11 4.16
N LEU A 363 18.16 20.08 4.92
CA LEU A 363 18.07 20.76 6.21
C LEU A 363 19.07 20.18 7.22
N LYS A 364 19.20 18.86 7.30
CA LYS A 364 20.19 18.18 8.14
C LYS A 364 21.63 18.57 7.76
N GLN A 365 21.93 18.58 6.46
CA GLN A 365 23.25 18.98 5.95
C GLN A 365 23.58 20.45 6.27
N GLN A 366 22.59 21.34 6.28
CA GLN A 366 22.72 22.73 6.72
C GLN A 366 22.85 22.87 8.25
N GLY A 367 22.81 21.77 8.99
CA GLY A 367 22.92 21.76 10.45
C GLY A 367 21.63 22.23 11.16
N ALA A 368 20.47 22.09 10.52
CA ALA A 368 19.20 22.33 11.17
C ALA A 368 18.96 21.23 12.25
N LYS A 369 18.90 21.66 13.52
CA LYS A 369 18.58 20.77 14.64
C LYS A 369 17.07 20.65 14.76
N VAL A 370 16.50 19.60 14.19
CA VAL A 370 15.08 19.26 14.24
C VAL A 370 14.94 17.96 14.97
N ASP A 371 14.01 17.91 15.90
CA ASP A 371 13.73 16.73 16.68
C ASP A 371 12.52 15.95 16.14
N ILE A 372 11.60 16.65 15.45
CA ILE A 372 10.34 16.09 14.96
C ILE A 372 10.01 16.66 13.57
N TRP A 373 9.75 15.79 12.62
CA TRP A 373 9.32 16.13 11.26
C TRP A 373 7.83 15.79 11.06
N GLY A 374 7.01 16.80 10.78
CA GLY A 374 5.61 16.59 10.39
C GLY A 374 5.48 16.61 8.87
N VAL A 375 5.29 15.44 8.28
CA VAL A 375 5.28 15.26 6.82
C VAL A 375 3.84 15.09 6.34
N GLY A 376 3.48 15.83 5.30
CA GLY A 376 2.11 15.88 4.78
C GLY A 376 2.03 15.60 3.29
N THR A 377 1.89 16.65 2.48
CA THR A 377 1.54 16.60 1.05
C THR A 377 2.44 15.66 0.27
N LYS A 378 3.75 15.88 0.31
CA LYS A 378 4.71 15.14 -0.53
C LYS A 378 4.82 13.65 -0.19
N PHE A 379 4.52 13.29 1.05
CA PHE A 379 4.43 11.90 1.46
C PHE A 379 3.14 11.24 0.95
N ILE A 380 1.97 11.78 1.37
CA ILE A 380 0.68 11.11 1.16
C ILE A 380 0.28 11.03 -0.34
N THR A 381 0.83 11.90 -1.17
CA THR A 381 0.61 11.90 -2.63
C THR A 381 1.73 11.22 -3.41
N ALA A 382 2.78 10.72 -2.74
CA ALA A 382 4.00 10.25 -3.40
C ALA A 382 4.48 11.22 -4.50
N TYR A 383 4.53 12.50 -4.17
CA TYR A 383 4.52 13.69 -5.02
C TYR A 383 5.37 13.62 -6.31
N ASP A 384 6.54 13.02 -6.25
CA ASP A 384 7.49 12.94 -7.35
C ASP A 384 7.37 11.66 -8.19
N ASN A 385 6.37 10.81 -7.90
CA ASN A 385 6.04 9.63 -8.70
C ASN A 385 4.53 9.35 -8.64
N PRO A 386 3.75 9.68 -9.69
CA PRO A 386 2.29 9.67 -9.62
C PRO A 386 1.67 8.28 -9.50
N ALA A 387 2.38 7.23 -9.93
CA ALA A 387 1.90 5.85 -9.86
C ALA A 387 3.05 4.85 -9.86
N LEU A 388 2.89 3.73 -9.18
CA LEU A 388 3.72 2.54 -9.38
C LEU A 388 3.24 1.83 -10.64
N GLY A 389 4.17 1.45 -11.53
CA GLY A 389 3.85 0.76 -12.78
C GLY A 389 3.77 -0.77 -12.60
N GLY A 390 3.10 -1.24 -11.57
CA GLY A 390 2.81 -2.66 -11.38
C GLY A 390 1.83 -3.17 -12.42
N VAL A 391 1.94 -4.44 -12.77
CA VAL A 391 1.14 -5.11 -13.80
C VAL A 391 0.74 -6.51 -13.35
N HIS A 392 -0.44 -6.95 -13.78
CA HIS A 392 -1.00 -8.29 -13.61
C HIS A 392 -0.97 -9.00 -14.96
N LYS A 393 -0.25 -10.10 -15.11
CA LYS A 393 -0.03 -10.71 -16.42
C LYS A 393 -0.12 -12.22 -16.37
N ILE A 394 -0.92 -12.78 -17.31
CA ILE A 394 -1.00 -14.22 -17.52
C ILE A 394 0.35 -14.75 -17.99
N VAL A 395 0.79 -15.84 -17.36
CA VAL A 395 2.11 -16.47 -17.61
C VAL A 395 2.01 -17.97 -17.90
N ALA A 396 0.88 -18.60 -17.55
CA ALA A 396 0.58 -19.98 -17.90
C ALA A 396 -0.94 -20.23 -17.87
N ARG A 397 -1.39 -21.31 -18.53
CA ARG A 397 -2.75 -21.83 -18.43
C ARG A 397 -2.77 -23.37 -18.48
N ARG A 398 -3.86 -23.96 -18.07
CA ARG A 398 -4.11 -25.37 -18.38
C ARG A 398 -4.38 -25.55 -19.87
N PRO A 399 -4.09 -26.73 -20.47
CA PRO A 399 -4.35 -27.02 -21.87
C PRO A 399 -5.85 -26.93 -22.18
N LEU A 400 -6.19 -26.47 -23.36
CA LEU A 400 -7.55 -26.55 -23.89
C LEU A 400 -7.84 -27.99 -24.39
N ASP A 401 -9.12 -28.36 -24.44
CA ASP A 401 -9.54 -29.74 -24.85
C ASP A 401 -8.94 -30.14 -26.21
N SER A 402 -8.91 -29.23 -27.17
CA SER A 402 -8.30 -29.48 -28.50
C SER A 402 -6.81 -29.76 -28.43
N GLU A 403 -6.07 -29.22 -27.48
CA GLU A 403 -4.64 -29.48 -27.30
C GLU A 403 -4.39 -30.82 -26.60
N ILE A 404 -5.32 -31.23 -25.73
CA ILE A 404 -5.31 -32.54 -25.08
C ILE A 404 -5.67 -33.62 -26.13
N GLU A 405 -6.72 -33.41 -26.92
CA GLU A 405 -7.17 -34.32 -27.96
C GLU A 405 -6.12 -34.53 -29.07
N SER A 406 -5.37 -33.48 -29.41
CA SER A 406 -4.24 -33.57 -30.34
C SER A 406 -3.03 -34.33 -29.79
N GLY A 407 -2.99 -34.58 -28.46
CA GLY A 407 -1.87 -35.18 -27.77
C GLY A 407 -0.68 -34.26 -27.55
N SER A 408 -0.88 -32.94 -27.75
CA SER A 408 0.18 -31.93 -27.53
C SER A 408 0.51 -31.74 -26.07
N TYR A 409 -0.48 -31.89 -25.20
CA TYR A 409 -0.35 -31.72 -23.72
C TYR A 409 -1.19 -32.75 -22.97
N GLN A 410 -0.78 -33.05 -21.73
CA GLN A 410 -1.61 -33.78 -20.78
C GLN A 410 -2.47 -32.77 -19.97
N LYS A 411 -3.57 -33.23 -19.40
CA LYS A 411 -4.53 -32.40 -18.67
C LYS A 411 -3.89 -31.64 -17.49
N GLU A 412 -2.90 -32.24 -16.85
CA GLU A 412 -2.20 -31.74 -15.69
C GLU A 412 -1.03 -30.80 -16.05
N ASP A 413 -0.71 -30.64 -17.32
CA ASP A 413 0.39 -29.76 -17.76
C ASP A 413 0.03 -28.29 -17.60
N TRP A 414 1.07 -27.46 -17.49
CA TRP A 414 0.96 -26.02 -17.60
C TRP A 414 1.56 -25.55 -18.94
N VAL A 415 0.71 -24.99 -19.78
CA VAL A 415 1.13 -24.35 -21.04
C VAL A 415 1.68 -22.97 -20.72
N ALA A 416 2.97 -22.79 -20.85
CA ALA A 416 3.62 -21.50 -20.59
C ALA A 416 3.22 -20.46 -21.64
N LEU A 417 2.90 -19.25 -21.19
CA LEU A 417 2.46 -18.15 -22.04
C LEU A 417 3.45 -17.00 -22.02
N ILE A 418 3.71 -16.40 -23.17
CA ILE A 418 4.59 -15.25 -23.30
C ILE A 418 3.95 -14.16 -24.16
N LYS A 419 4.07 -12.92 -23.69
CA LYS A 419 3.83 -11.73 -24.52
C LYS A 419 5.16 -11.20 -25.01
N ILE A 420 5.33 -11.15 -26.33
CA ILE A 420 6.48 -10.53 -26.98
C ILE A 420 6.14 -9.05 -27.23
N SER A 421 7.11 -8.19 -27.05
CA SER A 421 7.00 -6.74 -27.27
C SER A 421 8.27 -6.25 -27.96
N GLU A 422 8.16 -5.17 -28.73
CA GLU A 422 9.34 -4.47 -29.27
C GLU A 422 10.27 -3.95 -28.17
N SER A 423 9.70 -3.59 -27.02
CA SER A 423 10.48 -3.21 -25.83
C SER A 423 10.87 -4.47 -25.03
N ILE A 424 12.15 -4.79 -24.98
CA ILE A 424 12.72 -5.96 -24.26
C ILE A 424 12.23 -6.01 -22.80
N GLU A 425 12.11 -4.87 -22.13
CA GLU A 425 11.63 -4.74 -20.76
C GLU A 425 10.16 -5.15 -20.56
N LYS A 426 9.38 -5.27 -21.66
CA LYS A 426 7.97 -5.69 -21.65
C LYS A 426 7.78 -7.17 -21.99
N ILE A 427 8.85 -7.90 -22.32
CA ILE A 427 8.80 -9.33 -22.55
C ILE A 427 8.61 -10.03 -21.19
N LEU A 428 7.57 -10.85 -21.10
CA LEU A 428 7.22 -11.56 -19.86
C LEU A 428 8.21 -12.69 -19.56
N ASN A 429 8.31 -13.06 -18.29
CA ASN A 429 8.89 -14.33 -17.87
C ASN A 429 7.75 -15.37 -17.80
N PRO A 430 7.75 -16.38 -18.65
CA PRO A 430 6.65 -17.34 -18.76
C PRO A 430 6.66 -18.38 -17.62
N GLY A 431 5.59 -19.17 -17.52
CA GLY A 431 5.49 -20.33 -16.65
C GLY A 431 5.15 -19.99 -15.19
N ARG A 432 4.82 -21.03 -14.44
CA ARG A 432 4.55 -20.98 -13.00
C ARG A 432 5.87 -20.87 -12.25
N LYS A 433 6.04 -19.82 -11.44
CA LYS A 433 7.33 -19.44 -10.87
C LYS A 433 7.28 -19.28 -9.36
N LYS A 434 8.45 -19.40 -8.75
CA LYS A 434 8.73 -19.01 -7.37
C LYS A 434 10.00 -18.16 -7.28
N VAL A 435 10.18 -17.52 -6.15
CA VAL A 435 11.26 -16.56 -5.92
C VAL A 435 11.98 -16.92 -4.64
N TYR A 436 13.30 -17.09 -4.71
CA TYR A 436 14.16 -17.23 -3.55
C TYR A 436 15.00 -15.99 -3.34
N ARG A 437 15.04 -15.47 -2.11
CA ARG A 437 16.05 -14.52 -1.66
C ARG A 437 17.21 -15.25 -1.03
N LEU A 438 18.41 -14.93 -1.45
CA LEU A 438 19.64 -15.55 -0.98
C LEU A 438 20.29 -14.67 0.07
N PHE A 439 20.47 -15.19 1.27
CA PHE A 439 21.13 -14.50 2.38
C PHE A 439 22.52 -15.12 2.62
N GLY A 440 23.51 -14.27 2.86
CA GLY A 440 24.82 -14.75 3.34
C GLY A 440 24.81 -15.02 4.85
N ASP A 441 25.92 -15.55 5.37
CA ASP A 441 26.12 -15.80 6.80
C ASP A 441 26.07 -14.51 7.65
N ASP A 442 26.32 -13.38 7.03
CA ASP A 442 26.20 -12.03 7.60
C ASP A 442 24.73 -11.57 7.73
N GLY A 443 23.76 -12.38 7.31
CA GLY A 443 22.34 -12.04 7.29
C GLY A 443 21.95 -11.04 6.20
N MET A 444 22.88 -10.65 5.31
CA MET A 444 22.64 -9.69 4.25
C MET A 444 22.11 -10.38 2.99
N ALA A 445 21.12 -9.76 2.34
CA ALA A 445 20.55 -10.22 1.08
C ALA A 445 21.56 -10.04 -0.06
N LYS A 446 21.91 -11.14 -0.73
CA LYS A 446 22.92 -11.19 -1.80
C LYS A 446 22.34 -11.07 -3.20
N GLY A 447 21.06 -11.43 -3.38
CA GLY A 447 20.32 -11.38 -4.62
C GLY A 447 19.04 -12.23 -4.55
N ASP A 448 18.14 -12.00 -5.51
CA ASP A 448 16.92 -12.79 -5.68
C ASP A 448 17.06 -13.71 -6.91
N TYR A 449 16.49 -14.91 -6.80
CA TYR A 449 16.53 -15.95 -7.84
C TYR A 449 15.11 -16.37 -8.19
N VAL A 450 14.69 -16.07 -9.41
CA VAL A 450 13.38 -16.42 -9.96
C VAL A 450 13.52 -17.71 -10.75
N CYS A 451 12.79 -18.73 -10.42
CA CYS A 451 12.85 -20.04 -11.05
C CYS A 451 11.46 -20.64 -11.29
N LEU A 452 11.39 -21.69 -12.09
CA LEU A 452 10.16 -22.44 -12.28
C LEU A 452 9.77 -23.17 -10.98
N ASP A 453 8.48 -23.38 -10.77
CA ASP A 453 7.95 -23.91 -9.51
C ASP A 453 8.49 -25.30 -9.13
N HIS A 454 8.83 -26.13 -10.11
CA HIS A 454 9.40 -27.46 -9.88
C HIS A 454 10.89 -27.42 -9.48
N GLU A 455 11.59 -26.31 -9.68
CA GLU A 455 13.00 -26.18 -9.30
C GLU A 455 13.15 -26.00 -7.79
N THR A 456 14.26 -26.50 -7.22
CA THR A 456 14.62 -26.29 -5.82
C THR A 456 16.08 -25.87 -5.69
N LEU A 457 16.35 -25.11 -4.64
CA LEU A 457 17.71 -24.75 -4.22
C LEU A 457 18.22 -25.64 -3.08
N ASP A 458 17.44 -26.63 -2.64
CA ASP A 458 17.82 -27.55 -1.56
C ASP A 458 19.12 -28.28 -1.91
N GLY A 459 20.09 -28.24 -0.99
CA GLY A 459 21.39 -28.88 -1.15
C GLY A 459 22.36 -28.18 -2.12
N LYS A 460 21.98 -27.02 -2.71
CA LYS A 460 22.89 -26.21 -3.54
C LYS A 460 23.73 -25.28 -2.64
N ASN A 461 25.04 -25.39 -2.71
CA ASN A 461 25.97 -24.54 -1.96
C ASN A 461 26.52 -23.37 -2.80
N GLU A 462 26.25 -23.37 -4.09
CA GLU A 462 26.73 -22.33 -5.01
C GLU A 462 25.66 -22.05 -6.07
N ILE A 463 25.48 -20.78 -6.43
CA ILE A 463 24.62 -20.34 -7.52
C ILE A 463 25.28 -19.19 -8.27
N LEU A 464 25.07 -19.12 -9.58
CA LEU A 464 25.49 -18.01 -10.41
C LEU A 464 24.29 -17.13 -10.73
N LEU A 465 24.20 -15.96 -10.11
CA LEU A 465 23.22 -14.94 -10.48
C LEU A 465 23.67 -14.26 -11.77
N LYS A 466 22.89 -14.42 -12.82
CA LYS A 466 23.14 -13.81 -14.14
C LYS A 466 22.26 -12.57 -14.29
N HIS A 467 22.84 -11.49 -14.76
CA HIS A 467 22.06 -10.30 -15.05
C HIS A 467 21.14 -10.55 -16.25
N PRO A 468 19.82 -10.31 -16.15
CA PRO A 468 18.85 -10.74 -17.18
C PRO A 468 19.01 -10.07 -18.53
N ARG A 469 19.78 -8.98 -18.63
CA ARG A 469 19.98 -8.18 -19.85
C ARG A 469 21.45 -7.97 -20.23
N ASN A 470 22.38 -8.21 -19.32
CA ASN A 470 23.80 -7.99 -19.56
C ASN A 470 24.58 -9.26 -19.26
N PRO A 471 24.92 -10.05 -20.31
CA PRO A 471 25.62 -11.33 -20.13
C PRO A 471 27.03 -11.21 -19.54
N LEU A 472 27.60 -10.00 -19.53
CA LEU A 472 28.92 -9.75 -18.93
C LEU A 472 28.82 -9.56 -17.40
N LYS A 473 27.61 -9.34 -16.87
CA LYS A 473 27.38 -9.17 -15.44
C LYS A 473 26.85 -10.48 -14.84
N ALA A 474 27.64 -11.11 -13.99
CA ALA A 474 27.24 -12.27 -13.21
C ALA A 474 27.89 -12.20 -11.83
N LYS A 475 27.17 -12.70 -10.81
CA LYS A 475 27.63 -12.76 -9.43
C LYS A 475 27.50 -14.19 -8.90
N ARG A 476 28.62 -14.77 -8.48
CA ARG A 476 28.65 -16.09 -7.86
C ARG A 476 28.39 -15.95 -6.36
N ILE A 477 27.35 -16.63 -5.88
CA ILE A 477 26.99 -16.69 -4.47
C ILE A 477 27.33 -18.09 -3.97
N ARG A 478 28.04 -18.17 -2.84
CA ARG A 478 28.39 -19.41 -2.15
C ARG A 478 27.90 -19.34 -0.72
N ASP A 479 27.68 -20.50 -0.13
CA ASP A 479 27.32 -20.64 1.28
C ASP A 479 26.17 -19.69 1.68
N PHE A 480 25.00 -19.90 1.08
CA PHE A 480 23.82 -19.06 1.26
C PHE A 480 22.66 -19.81 1.90
N LYS A 481 21.81 -19.07 2.60
CA LYS A 481 20.47 -19.51 3.00
C LYS A 481 19.46 -18.98 1.98
N ALA A 482 18.72 -19.88 1.34
CA ALA A 482 17.62 -19.50 0.45
C ALA A 482 16.31 -19.39 1.23
N VAL A 483 15.56 -18.31 1.03
CA VAL A 483 14.23 -18.09 1.61
C VAL A 483 13.26 -17.85 0.47
N GLU A 484 12.22 -18.69 0.38
CA GLU A 484 11.14 -18.49 -0.59
C GLU A 484 10.28 -17.29 -0.17
N LEU A 485 10.10 -16.33 -1.09
CA LEU A 485 9.42 -15.08 -0.81
C LEU A 485 7.90 -15.17 -0.93
N LEU A 486 7.38 -15.94 -1.89
CA LEU A 486 5.94 -16.10 -2.13
C LEU A 486 5.35 -17.06 -1.11
N LYS A 487 4.59 -16.53 -0.16
CA LYS A 487 3.90 -17.30 0.87
C LYS A 487 2.47 -17.61 0.44
N PRO A 488 1.91 -18.78 0.78
CA PRO A 488 0.51 -19.05 0.53
C PRO A 488 -0.36 -18.10 1.37
N ILE A 489 -1.28 -17.43 0.72
CA ILE A 489 -2.25 -16.49 1.33
C ILE A 489 -3.64 -17.10 1.28
N PHE A 490 -4.07 -17.54 0.09
CA PHE A 490 -5.29 -18.30 -0.10
C PHE A 490 -4.96 -19.63 -0.77
N GLU A 491 -5.63 -20.70 -0.35
CA GLU A 491 -5.61 -22.01 -0.98
C GLU A 491 -7.05 -22.46 -1.21
N ASN A 492 -7.40 -22.78 -2.46
CA ASN A 492 -8.77 -23.13 -2.88
C ASN A 492 -9.81 -22.09 -2.40
N GLY A 493 -9.47 -20.81 -2.46
CA GLY A 493 -10.32 -19.70 -2.03
C GLY A 493 -10.39 -19.44 -0.52
N GLU A 494 -9.80 -20.29 0.29
CA GLU A 494 -9.78 -20.15 1.75
C GLU A 494 -8.50 -19.44 2.23
N LEU A 495 -8.65 -18.47 3.14
CA LEU A 495 -7.52 -17.77 3.74
C LEU A 495 -6.73 -18.72 4.65
N VAL A 496 -5.48 -19.00 4.29
CA VAL A 496 -4.55 -19.85 5.06
C VAL A 496 -3.44 -19.07 5.73
N TYR A 497 -3.27 -17.79 5.40
CA TYR A 497 -2.25 -16.91 5.94
C TYR A 497 -2.68 -16.33 7.28
N ASP A 498 -1.81 -16.48 8.28
CA ASP A 498 -2.00 -15.82 9.58
C ASP A 498 -1.62 -14.34 9.45
N VAL A 499 -2.64 -13.49 9.30
CA VAL A 499 -2.45 -12.05 9.02
C VAL A 499 -1.79 -11.36 10.21
N PRO A 500 -0.56 -10.83 10.06
CA PRO A 500 0.14 -10.21 11.18
C PRO A 500 -0.53 -8.90 11.61
N SER A 501 -0.36 -8.55 12.87
CA SER A 501 -0.75 -7.23 13.38
C SER A 501 0.04 -6.13 12.68
N LEU A 502 -0.51 -4.92 12.63
CA LEU A 502 0.17 -3.79 12.00
C LEU A 502 1.53 -3.47 12.65
N LYS A 503 1.68 -3.74 13.94
CA LYS A 503 2.96 -3.60 14.64
C LYS A 503 3.99 -4.63 14.15
N GLU A 504 3.60 -5.87 13.97
CA GLU A 504 4.48 -6.92 13.44
C GLU A 504 4.93 -6.59 12.02
N VAL A 505 4.03 -6.09 11.16
CA VAL A 505 4.40 -5.63 9.81
C VAL A 505 5.41 -4.48 9.86
N ARG A 506 5.22 -3.51 10.77
CA ARG A 506 6.18 -2.41 10.98
C ARG A 506 7.55 -2.92 11.42
N ASP A 507 7.58 -3.81 12.41
CA ASP A 507 8.82 -4.39 12.93
C ASP A 507 9.53 -5.23 11.86
N TYR A 508 8.76 -5.99 11.08
CA TYR A 508 9.26 -6.75 9.93
C TYR A 508 9.84 -5.85 8.84
N HIS A 509 9.16 -4.75 8.49
CA HIS A 509 9.70 -3.78 7.52
C HIS A 509 11.04 -3.18 8.00
N ALA A 510 11.13 -2.82 9.27
CA ALA A 510 12.39 -2.30 9.85
C ALA A 510 13.51 -3.34 9.79
N TYR A 511 13.20 -4.62 10.10
CA TYR A 511 14.14 -5.73 9.98
C TYR A 511 14.58 -5.96 8.53
N GLN A 512 13.65 -5.98 7.57
CA GLN A 512 13.96 -6.17 6.16
C GLN A 512 14.91 -5.08 5.65
N LYS A 513 14.71 -3.82 6.00
CA LYS A 513 15.63 -2.73 5.61
C LYS A 513 17.08 -2.97 6.10
N GLN A 514 17.26 -3.55 7.27
CA GLN A 514 18.59 -3.86 7.83
C GLN A 514 19.28 -5.02 7.11
N SER A 515 18.52 -5.84 6.37
CA SER A 515 19.05 -6.97 5.59
C SER A 515 19.66 -6.56 4.25
N PHE A 516 19.62 -5.28 3.90
CA PHE A 516 20.18 -4.77 2.64
C PHE A 516 21.31 -3.79 2.89
N TRP A 517 22.32 -3.82 2.04
CA TRP A 517 23.39 -2.82 2.07
C TRP A 517 22.86 -1.44 1.69
N GLU A 518 23.46 -0.41 2.27
CA GLU A 518 23.11 0.99 2.07
C GLU A 518 23.10 1.39 0.59
N GLU A 519 23.98 0.80 -0.23
CA GLU A 519 24.11 1.06 -1.65
C GLU A 519 22.80 0.81 -2.43
N TYR A 520 22.01 -0.18 -2.04
CA TYR A 520 20.72 -0.47 -2.66
C TYR A 520 19.60 0.47 -2.19
N LEU A 521 19.79 1.11 -1.04
CA LEU A 521 18.78 1.95 -0.38
C LEU A 521 19.02 3.46 -0.58
N ARG A 522 20.08 3.87 -1.27
CA ARG A 522 20.41 5.27 -1.53
C ARG A 522 19.27 6.03 -2.18
N LEU A 523 19.14 7.31 -1.85
CA LEU A 523 18.18 8.21 -2.48
C LEU A 523 18.52 8.50 -3.94
N GLU A 524 19.80 8.68 -4.22
CA GLU A 524 20.32 9.02 -5.53
C GLU A 524 21.28 7.94 -6.00
N VAL A 525 21.19 7.59 -7.26
CA VAL A 525 22.04 6.58 -7.91
C VAL A 525 22.18 5.30 -7.08
N PRO A 526 21.08 4.65 -6.67
CA PRO A 526 21.17 3.38 -5.95
C PRO A 526 21.78 2.30 -6.83
N GLU A 527 22.56 1.42 -6.22
CA GLU A 527 23.12 0.25 -6.91
C GLU A 527 22.00 -0.72 -7.32
N VAL A 528 22.20 -1.43 -8.43
CA VAL A 528 21.23 -2.41 -8.93
C VAL A 528 21.31 -3.68 -8.11
N TYR A 529 20.23 -4.03 -7.42
CA TYR A 529 20.13 -5.29 -6.70
C TYR A 529 20.02 -6.47 -7.68
N PRO A 530 20.80 -7.56 -7.49
CA PRO A 530 20.78 -8.69 -8.40
C PRO A 530 19.46 -9.47 -8.34
N VAL A 531 18.72 -9.48 -9.45
CA VAL A 531 17.59 -10.38 -9.67
C VAL A 531 17.93 -11.26 -10.88
N SER A 532 18.01 -12.57 -10.69
CA SER A 532 18.43 -13.53 -11.72
C SER A 532 17.31 -14.51 -12.03
N LEU A 533 17.19 -14.88 -13.29
CA LEU A 533 16.35 -16.01 -13.71
C LEU A 533 17.17 -17.31 -13.64
N SER A 534 16.49 -18.44 -13.40
CA SER A 534 17.11 -19.76 -13.54
C SER A 534 17.44 -20.06 -15.00
N ASP A 535 18.30 -21.05 -15.23
CA ASP A 535 18.66 -21.47 -16.57
C ASP A 535 17.43 -22.06 -17.28
N ASP A 536 16.66 -22.94 -16.61
CA ASP A 536 15.45 -23.55 -17.15
C ASP A 536 14.40 -22.52 -17.54
N LEU A 537 14.17 -21.51 -16.69
CA LEU A 537 13.25 -20.41 -17.00
C LEU A 537 13.76 -19.54 -18.16
N THR A 538 15.08 -19.33 -18.24
CA THR A 538 15.70 -18.57 -19.33
C THR A 538 15.57 -19.32 -20.66
N ASP A 539 15.82 -20.63 -20.66
CA ASP A 539 15.72 -21.48 -21.84
C ASP A 539 14.27 -21.59 -22.33
N MET A 540 13.30 -21.82 -21.43
CA MET A 540 11.86 -21.77 -21.75
C MET A 540 11.48 -20.43 -22.38
N LYS A 541 11.91 -19.32 -21.82
CA LYS A 541 11.63 -17.98 -22.35
C LYS A 541 12.18 -17.80 -23.75
N ASN A 542 13.43 -18.20 -23.98
CA ASN A 542 14.11 -18.08 -25.27
C ASN A 542 13.45 -18.96 -26.33
N GLN A 543 13.06 -20.19 -25.97
CA GLN A 543 12.35 -21.11 -26.85
C GLN A 543 11.02 -20.50 -27.30
N LEU A 544 10.19 -20.01 -26.36
CA LEU A 544 8.89 -19.40 -26.68
C LEU A 544 9.02 -18.13 -27.53
N ILE A 545 10.09 -17.34 -27.34
CA ILE A 545 10.37 -16.17 -28.18
C ILE A 545 10.67 -16.63 -29.61
N HIS A 546 11.46 -17.70 -29.78
CA HIS A 546 11.83 -18.24 -31.08
C HIS A 546 10.60 -18.79 -31.81
N GLU A 547 9.83 -19.67 -31.17
CA GLU A 547 8.58 -20.25 -31.71
C GLU A 547 7.59 -19.16 -32.18
N LYS A 548 7.40 -18.08 -31.39
CA LYS A 548 6.47 -16.99 -31.75
C LYS A 548 6.98 -16.07 -32.86
N ARG A 549 8.26 -16.12 -33.21
CA ARG A 549 8.85 -15.32 -34.30
C ARG A 549 8.94 -16.08 -35.62
N GLU A 550 8.98 -17.40 -35.55
CA GLU A 550 9.06 -18.26 -36.74
C GLU A 550 7.69 -18.76 -37.24
N GLY A 551 6.64 -18.75 -36.38
CA GLY A 551 5.24 -19.07 -36.73
C GLY A 551 4.41 -17.81 -36.92
#